data_7424e782bc4e2e9fbe13b52d90d26fad
#
_entry.id   7424e782bc4e2e9fbe13b52d90d26fad
#
_cell.length_a   1.000
_cell.length_b   1.000
_cell.length_c   1.000
_cell.angle_alpha   90.00
_cell.angle_beta   90.00
_cell.angle_gamma   90.00
#
_symmetry.space_group_name_H-M   'P 1'
#
loop_
_entity.id
_entity.type
_entity.pdbx_description
1 polymer ?
#
loop_
_entity_poly.entity_id
_entity_poly.type
_entity_poly.pdbx_seq_one_letter_code
_entity_poly.pdbx_strand_id
1 'polypeptide(L)'
;MHKFNLQYIADTRTKLYLQKEEGKSHQYDKPLVCLDIVHGVVLPSKDWTGDGLLYGGICDSNGDFIDESGFREGGNLPYSYDEDDAVCKDESVLFIGFFLNCYGHGITDHIKKLWFFDTQEYKDLIAKNPQMKVIYIVEKNHPLPSWQKEIFHLAGIDYTSWEQVRVLTCYKHIYIPENSLVNAHEYRMFTSEFRRTIDKIKSNIRPLDSTIPKIYFTRTGIRNYRRECGEDRVENAFRKKGFRIY
;
A
#
# COMPACT_ATOMS: atom_id res chain seq x y z
N MET A 1 -23.41 8.91 5.56
CA MET A 1 -24.00 7.87 4.69
C MET A 1 -23.77 8.31 3.24
N HIS A 2 -22.96 7.55 2.50
CA HIS A 2 -22.70 7.90 1.09
C HIS A 2 -23.84 7.37 0.22
N LYS A 3 -24.43 8.24 -0.59
CA LYS A 3 -25.41 7.87 -1.62
C LYS A 3 -24.71 7.88 -2.98
N PHE A 4 -24.87 6.81 -3.74
CA PHE A 4 -24.38 6.76 -5.11
C PHE A 4 -25.33 7.47 -6.07
N ASN A 5 -24.79 8.24 -7.00
CA ASN A 5 -25.61 8.84 -8.06
C ASN A 5 -25.81 7.82 -9.18
N LEU A 6 -26.81 6.95 -9.00
CA LEU A 6 -27.06 5.79 -9.86
C LEU A 6 -27.67 6.13 -11.23
N GLN A 7 -28.11 7.38 -11.45
CA GLN A 7 -28.74 7.78 -12.71
C GLN A 7 -27.79 7.71 -13.92
N TYR A 8 -26.48 7.81 -13.67
CA TYR A 8 -25.46 7.74 -14.73
C TYR A 8 -24.88 6.35 -14.93
N ILE A 9 -25.34 5.35 -14.18
CA ILE A 9 -24.88 3.97 -14.30
C ILE A 9 -25.76 3.27 -15.33
N ALA A 10 -25.21 2.96 -16.50
CA ALA A 10 -25.93 2.27 -17.56
C ALA A 10 -26.08 0.75 -17.32
N ASP A 11 -25.07 0.13 -16.73
CA ASP A 11 -25.05 -1.30 -16.47
C ASP A 11 -25.91 -1.66 -15.24
N THR A 12 -26.93 -2.48 -15.47
CA THR A 12 -27.89 -2.92 -14.45
C THR A 12 -27.22 -3.70 -13.31
N ARG A 13 -26.23 -4.53 -13.60
CA ARG A 13 -25.52 -5.35 -12.61
C ARG A 13 -24.72 -4.46 -11.65
N THR A 14 -23.97 -3.51 -12.19
CA THR A 14 -23.24 -2.51 -11.41
C THR A 14 -24.20 -1.65 -10.58
N LYS A 15 -25.34 -1.26 -11.15
CA LYS A 15 -26.35 -0.48 -10.44
C LYS A 15 -26.91 -1.23 -9.24
N LEU A 16 -27.27 -2.50 -9.40
CA LEU A 16 -27.76 -3.35 -8.32
C LEU A 16 -26.70 -3.58 -7.24
N TYR A 17 -25.45 -3.77 -7.66
CA TYR A 17 -24.33 -3.90 -6.71
C TYR A 17 -24.19 -2.64 -5.86
N LEU A 18 -24.15 -1.45 -6.48
CA LEU A 18 -24.02 -0.19 -5.76
C LEU A 18 -25.21 0.10 -4.85
N GLN A 19 -26.43 -0.29 -5.26
CA GLN A 19 -27.62 -0.19 -4.40
C GLN A 19 -27.51 -1.07 -3.17
N LYS A 20 -26.96 -2.28 -3.31
CA LYS A 20 -26.71 -3.21 -2.19
C LYS A 20 -25.65 -2.65 -1.24
N GLU A 21 -24.68 -1.88 -1.74
CA GLU A 21 -23.60 -1.26 -0.95
C GLU A 21 -24.00 0.08 -0.34
N GLU A 22 -25.09 0.69 -0.83
CA GLU A 22 -25.54 2.01 -0.35
C GLU A 22 -25.88 1.94 1.14
N GLY A 23 -25.26 2.82 1.90
CA GLY A 23 -25.48 2.90 3.36
C GLY A 23 -24.64 1.93 4.21
N LYS A 24 -23.86 1.02 3.61
CA LYS A 24 -22.93 0.20 4.36
C LYS A 24 -21.72 1.02 4.80
N SER A 25 -21.26 0.78 6.00
CA SER A 25 -19.99 1.29 6.48
C SER A 25 -18.89 0.26 6.20
N HIS A 26 -17.84 0.71 5.51
CA HIS A 26 -16.62 -0.08 5.33
C HIS A 26 -15.56 0.30 6.38
N GLN A 27 -15.92 1.15 7.34
CA GLN A 27 -15.09 1.47 8.48
C GLN A 27 -15.36 0.46 9.60
N TYR A 28 -14.29 0.01 10.23
CA TYR A 28 -14.37 -0.80 11.44
C TYR A 28 -13.45 -0.21 12.51
N ASP A 29 -13.89 -0.32 13.74
CA ASP A 29 -13.15 0.16 14.90
C ASP A 29 -12.44 -1.03 15.55
N LYS A 30 -11.15 -1.17 15.23
CA LYS A 30 -10.23 -2.10 15.86
C LYS A 30 -9.03 -1.29 16.36
N PRO A 31 -8.65 -1.41 17.62
CA PRO A 31 -7.37 -0.88 18.06
C PRO A 31 -6.25 -1.53 17.26
N LEU A 32 -5.42 -0.73 16.63
CA LEU A 32 -4.26 -1.21 15.91
C LEU A 32 -3.07 -1.28 16.87
N VAL A 33 -2.28 -2.32 16.75
CA VAL A 33 -1.07 -2.55 17.54
C VAL A 33 0.16 -2.60 16.63
N CYS A 34 1.34 -2.47 17.23
CA CYS A 34 2.60 -2.74 16.58
C CYS A 34 3.14 -4.07 17.14
N LEU A 35 3.34 -5.04 16.26
CA LEU A 35 3.93 -6.32 16.61
C LEU A 35 5.43 -6.16 16.85
N ASP A 36 5.99 -6.86 17.83
CA ASP A 36 7.44 -6.97 18.06
C ASP A 36 7.87 -8.41 17.79
N ILE A 37 8.56 -8.62 16.67
CA ILE A 37 9.09 -9.93 16.27
C ILE A 37 10.55 -10.01 16.66
N VAL A 38 10.83 -10.83 17.67
CA VAL A 38 12.19 -11.03 18.18
C VAL A 38 12.91 -12.07 17.33
N HIS A 39 14.12 -11.75 16.88
CA HIS A 39 14.94 -12.58 15.99
C HIS A 39 14.21 -12.99 14.70
N GLY A 40 13.41 -12.06 14.15
CA GLY A 40 12.70 -12.27 12.91
C GLY A 40 13.62 -12.21 11.69
N VAL A 41 13.23 -12.93 10.64
CA VAL A 41 13.94 -13.00 9.36
C VAL A 41 13.15 -12.29 8.28
N VAL A 42 13.76 -11.29 7.65
CA VAL A 42 13.19 -10.60 6.48
C VAL A 42 13.58 -11.37 5.23
N LEU A 43 12.58 -11.89 4.54
CA LEU A 43 12.67 -12.54 3.24
C LEU A 43 12.54 -11.47 2.15
N PRO A 44 13.59 -11.11 1.41
CA PRO A 44 13.46 -10.16 0.30
C PRO A 44 12.54 -10.71 -0.79
N SER A 45 12.08 -9.83 -1.68
CA SER A 45 11.26 -10.26 -2.80
C SER A 45 12.02 -11.26 -3.68
N LYS A 46 11.43 -12.42 -3.91
CA LYS A 46 11.92 -13.39 -4.86
C LYS A 46 11.26 -13.17 -6.21
N ASP A 47 12.01 -13.40 -7.28
CA ASP A 47 11.47 -13.28 -8.63
C ASP A 47 10.29 -14.23 -8.84
N TRP A 48 9.31 -13.70 -9.56
CA TRP A 48 8.07 -14.39 -9.84
C TRP A 48 8.30 -15.66 -10.68
N THR A 49 7.84 -16.79 -10.18
CA THR A 49 7.96 -18.09 -10.86
C THR A 49 6.92 -18.29 -11.98
N GLY A 50 6.10 -17.28 -12.25
CA GLY A 50 5.04 -17.35 -13.27
C GLY A 50 3.69 -17.88 -12.75
N ASP A 51 3.62 -18.25 -11.47
CA ASP A 51 2.40 -18.77 -10.82
C ASP A 51 1.40 -17.70 -10.37
N GLY A 52 1.74 -16.44 -10.49
CA GLY A 52 0.88 -15.32 -10.07
C GLY A 52 1.04 -14.93 -8.61
N LEU A 53 1.94 -15.58 -7.87
CA LEU A 53 2.14 -15.38 -6.45
C LEU A 53 3.29 -14.40 -6.16
N LEU A 54 3.21 -13.70 -5.04
CA LEU A 54 4.27 -12.85 -4.52
C LEU A 54 5.00 -13.62 -3.41
N TYR A 55 6.32 -13.60 -3.44
CA TYR A 55 7.15 -14.23 -2.45
C TYR A 55 8.00 -13.22 -1.70
N GLY A 56 8.07 -13.36 -0.37
CA GLY A 56 8.81 -12.47 0.53
C GLY A 56 7.92 -11.91 1.63
N GLY A 57 8.53 -11.35 2.65
CA GLY A 57 7.88 -10.84 3.86
C GLY A 57 8.74 -11.10 5.08
N ILE A 58 8.14 -11.45 6.20
CA ILE A 58 8.85 -11.71 7.45
C ILE A 58 8.40 -13.04 8.04
N CYS A 59 9.35 -13.83 8.51
CA CYS A 59 9.12 -14.96 9.38
C CYS A 59 9.61 -14.64 10.80
N ASP A 60 8.96 -15.23 11.80
CA ASP A 60 9.46 -15.19 13.17
C ASP A 60 10.65 -16.16 13.40
N SER A 61 11.13 -16.25 14.62
CA SER A 61 12.24 -17.15 15.01
C SER A 61 11.92 -18.64 14.92
N ASN A 62 10.65 -19.03 14.73
CA ASN A 62 10.21 -20.41 14.50
C ASN A 62 10.06 -20.73 13.02
N GLY A 63 10.22 -19.74 12.14
CA GLY A 63 9.98 -19.84 10.71
C GLY A 63 8.51 -19.61 10.31
N ASP A 64 7.63 -19.23 11.25
CA ASP A 64 6.24 -18.95 10.97
C ASP A 64 6.10 -17.59 10.26
N PHE A 65 5.36 -17.56 9.17
CA PHE A 65 5.17 -16.36 8.38
C PHE A 65 4.24 -15.35 9.05
N ILE A 66 4.62 -14.10 9.06
CA ILE A 66 3.84 -12.99 9.63
C ILE A 66 3.00 -12.36 8.53
N ASP A 67 1.69 -12.63 8.50
CA ASP A 67 0.76 -12.16 7.47
C ASP A 67 0.74 -10.64 7.31
N GLU A 68 0.90 -9.89 8.40
CA GLU A 68 0.99 -8.44 8.42
C GLU A 68 2.19 -7.89 7.63
N SER A 69 3.21 -8.72 7.38
CA SER A 69 4.38 -8.34 6.59
C SER A 69 4.12 -8.37 5.08
N GLY A 70 3.08 -9.05 4.66
CA GLY A 70 2.71 -9.17 3.25
C GLY A 70 2.16 -7.88 2.65
N PHE A 71 2.12 -7.86 1.33
CA PHE A 71 1.44 -6.81 0.57
C PHE A 71 -0.05 -6.70 0.95
N ARG A 72 -0.71 -7.85 1.17
CA ARG A 72 -2.08 -8.00 1.68
C ARG A 72 -2.14 -9.25 2.55
N GLU A 73 -3.20 -9.38 3.33
CA GLU A 73 -3.50 -10.62 4.04
C GLU A 73 -3.59 -11.77 3.03
N GLY A 74 -2.75 -12.80 3.21
CA GLY A 74 -2.61 -13.92 2.28
C GLY A 74 -2.10 -13.55 0.88
N GLY A 75 -1.61 -12.34 0.66
CA GLY A 75 -1.14 -11.87 -0.64
C GLY A 75 0.32 -12.18 -0.94
N ASN A 76 1.08 -12.57 0.08
CA ASN A 76 2.46 -13.03 -0.04
C ASN A 76 2.60 -14.40 0.58
N LEU A 77 3.59 -15.13 0.11
CA LEU A 77 3.98 -16.42 0.68
C LEU A 77 5.45 -16.40 1.11
N PRO A 78 5.80 -17.13 2.17
CA PRO A 78 7.19 -17.41 2.46
C PRO A 78 7.77 -18.33 1.38
N TYR A 79 9.08 -18.41 1.34
CA TYR A 79 9.79 -19.41 0.58
C TYR A 79 10.84 -20.07 1.48
N SER A 80 11.23 -21.30 1.16
CA SER A 80 12.28 -21.99 1.90
C SER A 80 13.59 -21.25 1.79
N TYR A 81 14.25 -21.04 2.90
CA TYR A 81 15.57 -20.41 3.04
C TYR A 81 16.43 -21.22 4.01
N ASP A 82 17.74 -21.05 3.92
CA ASP A 82 18.68 -21.54 4.90
C ASP A 82 18.98 -20.41 5.88
N GLU A 83 18.85 -20.65 7.17
CA GLU A 83 19.14 -19.67 8.20
C GLU A 83 20.61 -19.25 8.21
N ASP A 84 21.51 -20.17 7.81
CA ASP A 84 22.94 -19.90 7.70
C ASP A 84 23.27 -18.89 6.58
N ASP A 85 22.36 -18.70 5.60
CA ASP A 85 22.49 -17.69 4.55
C ASP A 85 22.06 -16.30 5.01
N ALA A 86 21.43 -16.17 6.19
CA ALA A 86 20.92 -14.90 6.67
C ALA A 86 22.02 -14.00 7.25
N VAL A 87 22.04 -12.75 6.83
CA VAL A 87 22.88 -11.71 7.44
C VAL A 87 22.24 -11.28 8.75
N CYS A 88 22.76 -11.75 9.89
CA CYS A 88 22.23 -11.38 11.20
C CYS A 88 22.75 -10.02 11.68
N LYS A 89 21.85 -9.14 12.12
CA LYS A 89 22.12 -7.80 12.64
C LYS A 89 21.55 -7.64 14.05
N ASP A 90 22.37 -7.16 14.98
CA ASP A 90 21.93 -6.81 16.35
C ASP A 90 21.28 -5.41 16.36
N GLU A 91 20.33 -5.22 15.44
CA GLU A 91 19.62 -3.95 15.23
C GLU A 91 18.12 -4.14 15.47
N SER A 92 17.45 -3.07 15.91
CA SER A 92 16.00 -2.97 15.89
C SER A 92 15.56 -2.21 14.64
N VAL A 93 14.52 -2.68 13.96
CA VAL A 93 14.01 -2.08 12.73
C VAL A 93 12.49 -1.95 12.74
N LEU A 94 11.96 -0.94 12.06
CA LEU A 94 10.54 -0.79 11.77
C LEU A 94 10.26 -1.23 10.34
N PHE A 95 9.47 -2.28 10.17
CA PHE A 95 9.06 -2.75 8.85
C PHE A 95 7.77 -2.06 8.39
N ILE A 96 7.85 -1.34 7.27
CA ILE A 96 6.74 -0.51 6.80
C ILE A 96 5.96 -1.14 5.64
N GLY A 97 6.44 -2.21 5.05
CA GLY A 97 5.66 -2.94 4.07
C GLY A 97 6.42 -3.59 2.93
N PHE A 98 5.67 -4.39 2.19
CA PHE A 98 6.05 -4.95 0.90
C PHE A 98 5.37 -4.13 -0.20
N PHE A 99 6.14 -3.50 -1.07
CA PHE A 99 5.66 -2.55 -2.06
C PHE A 99 5.69 -3.13 -3.48
N LEU A 100 4.60 -2.93 -4.21
CA LEU A 100 4.49 -3.28 -5.62
C LEU A 100 4.76 -2.05 -6.48
N ASN A 101 5.32 -2.25 -7.67
CA ASN A 101 5.44 -1.18 -8.66
C ASN A 101 4.10 -0.96 -9.38
N CYS A 102 3.04 -0.68 -8.62
CA CYS A 102 1.69 -0.45 -9.12
C CYS A 102 1.05 0.76 -8.42
N TYR A 103 0.73 1.80 -9.20
CA TYR A 103 0.21 3.06 -8.67
C TYR A 103 -1.07 2.88 -7.84
N GLY A 104 -2.01 2.05 -8.30
CA GLY A 104 -3.25 1.81 -7.57
C GLY A 104 -3.01 1.25 -6.16
N HIS A 105 -2.03 0.37 -6.02
CA HIS A 105 -1.63 -0.14 -4.71
C HIS A 105 -0.88 0.90 -3.87
N GLY A 106 -0.18 1.82 -4.51
CA GLY A 106 0.53 2.90 -3.83
C GLY A 106 -0.37 3.78 -2.98
N ILE A 107 -1.54 4.12 -3.50
CA ILE A 107 -2.52 4.97 -2.80
C ILE A 107 -3.46 4.19 -1.86
N THR A 108 -3.31 2.90 -1.75
CA THR A 108 -4.12 2.03 -0.88
C THR A 108 -3.24 1.17 0.03
N ASP A 109 -2.69 0.10 -0.51
CA ASP A 109 -2.02 -0.93 0.26
C ASP A 109 -0.67 -0.46 0.85
N HIS A 110 0.04 0.46 0.16
CA HIS A 110 1.36 0.91 0.62
C HIS A 110 1.31 1.96 1.73
N ILE A 111 0.15 2.58 1.96
CA ILE A 111 -0.01 3.59 3.01
C ILE A 111 -0.67 3.05 4.27
N LYS A 112 -1.05 1.78 4.28
CA LYS A 112 -1.83 1.15 5.37
C LYS A 112 -1.11 1.06 6.71
N LYS A 113 0.22 1.24 6.74
CA LYS A 113 1.04 1.24 7.96
C LYS A 113 1.53 2.64 8.37
N LEU A 114 1.30 3.66 7.53
CA LEU A 114 1.80 5.01 7.78
C LEU A 114 1.18 5.68 9.00
N TRP A 115 0.03 5.21 9.46
CA TRP A 115 -0.63 5.68 10.67
C TRP A 115 0.27 5.63 11.90
N PHE A 116 1.19 4.67 11.95
CA PHE A 116 2.03 4.43 13.10
C PHE A 116 2.99 5.58 13.38
N PHE A 117 3.48 6.26 12.35
CA PHE A 117 4.39 7.41 12.50
C PHE A 117 3.78 8.58 13.29
N ASP A 118 2.46 8.69 13.35
CA ASP A 118 1.76 9.75 14.06
C ASP A 118 1.42 9.38 15.54
N THR A 119 1.80 8.18 15.99
CA THR A 119 1.47 7.67 17.33
C THR A 119 2.49 8.06 18.40
N GLN A 120 2.05 8.05 19.65
CA GLN A 120 2.97 8.19 20.78
C GLN A 120 3.88 6.97 20.91
N GLU A 121 3.36 5.77 20.61
CA GLU A 121 4.12 4.52 20.62
C GLU A 121 5.34 4.58 19.68
N TYR A 122 5.20 5.12 18.48
CA TYR A 122 6.34 5.33 17.56
C TYR A 122 7.39 6.26 18.17
N LYS A 123 6.96 7.38 18.78
CA LYS A 123 7.87 8.36 19.39
C LYS A 123 8.64 7.74 20.56
N ASP A 124 7.96 6.95 21.39
CA ASP A 124 8.57 6.24 22.50
C ASP A 124 9.54 5.16 22.02
N LEU A 125 9.19 4.48 20.93
CA LEU A 125 10.01 3.46 20.32
C LEU A 125 11.32 4.04 19.75
N ILE A 126 11.25 5.17 19.02
CA ILE A 126 12.44 5.88 18.53
C ILE A 126 13.29 6.43 19.68
N ALA A 127 12.66 6.96 20.72
CA ALA A 127 13.39 7.45 21.89
C ALA A 127 14.19 6.35 22.60
N LYS A 128 13.65 5.13 22.65
CA LYS A 128 14.33 3.94 23.20
C LYS A 128 15.39 3.36 22.24
N ASN A 129 15.18 3.52 20.94
CA ASN A 129 16.03 2.97 19.89
C ASN A 129 16.44 4.05 18.88
N PRO A 130 17.32 5.00 19.25
CA PRO A 130 17.64 6.16 18.40
C PRO A 130 18.29 5.80 17.06
N GLN A 131 18.84 4.59 16.94
CA GLN A 131 19.47 4.07 15.72
C GLN A 131 18.53 3.19 14.89
N MET A 132 17.25 3.06 15.32
CA MET A 132 16.28 2.23 14.63
C MET A 132 16.06 2.74 13.21
N LYS A 133 16.17 1.84 12.26
CA LYS A 133 15.96 2.11 10.84
C LYS A 133 14.57 1.69 10.43
N VAL A 134 14.03 2.39 9.44
CA VAL A 134 12.81 1.95 8.75
C VAL A 134 13.23 1.13 7.54
N ILE A 135 12.65 -0.07 7.44
CA ILE A 135 12.96 -1.01 6.36
C ILE A 135 11.71 -1.36 5.56
N TYR A 136 11.92 -1.73 4.31
CA TYR A 136 10.85 -2.16 3.40
C TYR A 136 11.37 -3.16 2.35
N ILE A 137 10.44 -3.85 1.71
CA ILE A 137 10.70 -4.72 0.55
C ILE A 137 10.02 -4.13 -0.67
N VAL A 138 10.61 -4.27 -1.85
CA VAL A 138 9.97 -3.94 -3.13
C VAL A 138 9.94 -5.17 -4.02
N GLU A 139 8.82 -5.39 -4.68
CA GLU A 139 8.66 -6.44 -5.69
C GLU A 139 9.84 -6.49 -6.65
N LYS A 140 10.40 -7.68 -6.89
CA LYS A 140 11.55 -7.92 -7.78
C LYS A 140 12.78 -7.06 -7.46
N ASN A 141 12.90 -6.63 -6.21
CA ASN A 141 13.99 -5.75 -5.76
C ASN A 141 14.14 -4.47 -6.58
N HIS A 142 13.09 -4.02 -7.27
CA HIS A 142 13.10 -2.72 -7.96
C HIS A 142 13.36 -1.57 -6.99
N PRO A 143 13.88 -0.45 -7.46
CA PRO A 143 13.94 0.76 -6.64
C PRO A 143 12.52 1.26 -6.36
N LEU A 144 12.34 1.92 -5.21
CA LEU A 144 11.07 2.55 -4.86
C LEU A 144 10.71 3.63 -5.90
N PRO A 145 9.52 3.55 -6.54
CA PRO A 145 9.11 4.49 -7.58
C PRO A 145 9.02 5.94 -7.07
N SER A 146 9.30 6.91 -7.94
CA SER A 146 9.24 8.34 -7.58
C SER A 146 7.85 8.77 -7.11
N TRP A 147 6.79 8.27 -7.74
CA TRP A 147 5.41 8.56 -7.34
C TRP A 147 5.08 8.01 -5.94
N GLN A 148 5.68 6.90 -5.53
CA GLN A 148 5.51 6.36 -4.17
C GLN A 148 6.20 7.26 -3.13
N LYS A 149 7.37 7.77 -3.47
CA LYS A 149 8.10 8.74 -2.65
C LYS A 149 7.30 10.02 -2.44
N GLU A 150 6.62 10.49 -3.48
CA GLU A 150 5.72 11.64 -3.40
C GLU A 150 4.55 11.39 -2.45
N ILE A 151 3.94 10.21 -2.49
CA ILE A 151 2.86 9.84 -1.55
C ILE A 151 3.35 9.89 -0.10
N PHE A 152 4.54 9.37 0.20
CA PHE A 152 5.12 9.44 1.55
C PHE A 152 5.39 10.89 1.97
N HIS A 153 5.91 11.71 1.07
CA HIS A 153 6.11 13.13 1.30
C HIS A 153 4.77 13.84 1.60
N LEU A 154 3.72 13.56 0.83
CA LEU A 154 2.37 14.08 1.07
C LEU A 154 1.79 13.59 2.41
N ALA A 155 2.17 12.40 2.87
CA ALA A 155 1.84 11.91 4.20
C ALA A 155 2.65 12.60 5.32
N GLY A 156 3.58 13.51 4.97
CA GLY A 156 4.44 14.20 5.92
C GLY A 156 5.52 13.32 6.53
N ILE A 157 5.98 12.32 5.80
CA ILE A 157 6.96 11.33 6.26
C ILE A 157 8.28 11.54 5.54
N ASP A 158 9.37 11.62 6.32
CA ASP A 158 10.72 11.58 5.77
C ASP A 158 11.15 10.12 5.55
N TYR A 159 11.18 9.74 4.29
CA TYR A 159 11.58 8.39 3.85
C TYR A 159 13.05 8.32 3.42
N THR A 160 13.82 9.40 3.52
CA THR A 160 15.18 9.49 2.95
C THR A 160 16.17 8.54 3.61
N SER A 161 15.91 8.18 4.86
CA SER A 161 16.72 7.24 5.64
C SER A 161 16.20 5.79 5.59
N TRP A 162 15.16 5.49 4.82
CA TRP A 162 14.60 4.15 4.74
C TRP A 162 15.48 3.22 3.92
N GLU A 163 15.60 1.98 4.37
CA GLU A 163 16.45 0.96 3.74
C GLU A 163 15.61 -0.13 3.07
N GLN A 164 15.88 -0.39 1.80
CA GLN A 164 15.31 -1.54 1.11
C GLN A 164 16.08 -2.80 1.45
N VAL A 165 15.38 -3.81 1.99
CA VAL A 165 15.97 -5.13 2.24
C VAL A 165 15.98 -5.92 0.93
N ARG A 166 17.18 -6.34 0.50
CA ARG A 166 17.42 -7.05 -0.77
C ARG A 166 18.12 -8.41 -0.59
N VAL A 167 18.55 -8.71 0.61
CA VAL A 167 19.20 -9.97 0.98
C VAL A 167 18.52 -10.52 2.22
N LEU A 168 18.56 -11.81 2.39
CA LEU A 168 18.05 -12.50 3.56
C LEU A 168 18.70 -11.91 4.81
N THR A 169 17.91 -11.35 5.71
CA THR A 169 18.45 -10.61 6.85
C THR A 169 17.65 -10.92 8.11
N CYS A 170 18.34 -11.34 9.16
CA CYS A 170 17.81 -11.49 10.50
C CYS A 170 18.06 -10.21 11.31
N TYR A 171 17.08 -9.77 12.08
CA TYR A 171 17.17 -8.63 12.98
C TYR A 171 16.80 -9.01 14.42
N LYS A 172 17.39 -8.33 15.39
CA LYS A 172 17.09 -8.56 16.80
C LYS A 172 15.63 -8.29 17.13
N HIS A 173 15.11 -7.17 16.66
CA HIS A 173 13.70 -6.81 16.75
C HIS A 173 13.19 -6.26 15.43
N ILE A 174 12.05 -6.76 14.97
CA ILE A 174 11.33 -6.22 13.82
C ILE A 174 9.96 -5.74 14.31
N TYR A 175 9.78 -4.44 14.36
CA TYR A 175 8.48 -3.83 14.68
C TYR A 175 7.62 -3.74 13.43
N ILE A 176 6.40 -4.30 13.50
CA ILE A 176 5.48 -4.36 12.36
C ILE A 176 4.14 -3.75 12.77
N PRO A 177 3.82 -2.52 12.34
CA PRO A 177 2.49 -1.96 12.54
C PRO A 177 1.43 -2.81 11.83
N GLU A 178 0.30 -3.06 12.47
CA GLU A 178 -0.86 -3.71 11.83
C GLU A 178 -1.38 -2.91 10.64
N ASN A 179 -2.08 -3.62 9.77
CA ASN A 179 -2.68 -3.03 8.59
C ASN A 179 -3.93 -2.22 8.95
N SER A 180 -3.95 -0.94 8.67
CA SER A 180 -5.13 -0.07 8.84
C SER A 180 -6.15 -0.18 7.70
N LEU A 181 -5.82 -0.91 6.65
CA LEU A 181 -6.66 -1.30 5.54
C LEU A 181 -6.55 -2.81 5.38
N VAL A 182 -7.65 -3.54 5.55
CA VAL A 182 -7.69 -5.00 5.52
C VAL A 182 -8.75 -5.50 4.55
N ASN A 183 -8.60 -6.74 4.09
CA ASN A 183 -9.64 -7.45 3.39
C ASN A 183 -10.43 -8.26 4.43
N ALA A 184 -11.64 -7.82 4.75
CA ALA A 184 -12.53 -8.53 5.66
C ALA A 184 -13.71 -9.09 4.87
N HIS A 185 -13.85 -10.40 4.84
CA HIS A 185 -14.87 -11.10 4.07
C HIS A 185 -14.79 -10.77 2.55
N GLU A 186 -15.86 -10.22 2.00
CA GLU A 186 -15.95 -9.83 0.57
C GLU A 186 -15.58 -8.36 0.34
N TYR A 187 -15.20 -7.61 1.39
CA TYR A 187 -15.02 -6.15 1.34
C TYR A 187 -13.64 -5.74 1.85
N ARG A 188 -13.18 -4.62 1.33
CA ARG A 188 -12.07 -3.89 1.93
C ARG A 188 -12.62 -2.99 3.03
N MET A 189 -12.09 -3.14 4.23
CA MET A 189 -12.44 -2.34 5.39
C MET A 189 -11.25 -1.49 5.82
N PHE A 190 -11.51 -0.30 6.33
CA PHE A 190 -10.47 0.62 6.79
C PHE A 190 -10.78 1.14 8.19
N THR A 191 -9.74 1.42 8.96
CA THR A 191 -9.85 2.00 10.29
C THR A 191 -9.89 3.54 10.23
N SER A 192 -10.15 4.16 11.38
CA SER A 192 -10.04 5.62 11.54
C SER A 192 -8.62 6.11 11.27
N GLU A 193 -7.58 5.30 11.58
CA GLU A 193 -6.17 5.58 11.33
C GLU A 193 -5.89 5.71 9.83
N PHE A 194 -6.40 4.77 9.01
CA PHE A 194 -6.27 4.85 7.56
C PHE A 194 -6.90 6.12 7.02
N ARG A 195 -8.10 6.47 7.50
CA ARG A 195 -8.78 7.71 7.10
C ARG A 195 -7.93 8.93 7.44
N ARG A 196 -7.38 9.01 8.67
CA ARG A 196 -6.50 10.13 9.07
C ARG A 196 -5.28 10.26 8.16
N THR A 197 -4.66 9.14 7.78
CA THR A 197 -3.56 9.13 6.82
C THR A 197 -3.98 9.71 5.47
N ILE A 198 -5.13 9.30 4.94
CA ILE A 198 -5.67 9.84 3.68
C ILE A 198 -5.98 11.34 3.79
N ASP A 199 -6.60 11.77 4.88
CA ASP A 199 -6.96 13.18 5.07
C ASP A 199 -5.69 14.06 5.20
N LYS A 200 -4.63 13.56 5.84
CA LYS A 200 -3.31 14.20 5.89
C LYS A 200 -2.69 14.33 4.49
N ILE A 201 -2.70 13.27 3.69
CA ILE A 201 -2.25 13.32 2.30
C ILE A 201 -3.04 14.37 1.51
N LYS A 202 -4.37 14.35 1.60
CA LYS A 202 -5.25 15.32 0.91
C LYS A 202 -4.96 16.75 1.31
N SER A 203 -4.72 17.02 2.60
CA SER A 203 -4.45 18.38 3.08
C SER A 203 -3.13 18.95 2.56
N ASN A 204 -2.18 18.09 2.19
CA ASN A 204 -0.89 18.47 1.63
C ASN A 204 -0.87 18.52 0.09
N ILE A 205 -1.94 18.06 -0.58
CA ILE A 205 -2.09 18.25 -2.02
C ILE A 205 -2.41 19.72 -2.28
N ARG A 206 -1.61 20.38 -3.10
CA ARG A 206 -1.91 21.74 -3.55
C ARG A 206 -3.23 21.72 -4.33
N PRO A 207 -4.18 22.61 -4.01
CA PRO A 207 -5.38 22.75 -4.81
C PRO A 207 -5.00 23.01 -6.26
N LEU A 208 -5.61 22.30 -7.19
CA LEU A 208 -5.50 22.64 -8.60
C LEU A 208 -6.07 24.04 -8.80
N ASP A 209 -5.36 24.87 -9.57
CA ASP A 209 -5.91 26.14 -10.01
C ASP A 209 -7.27 25.90 -10.68
N SER A 210 -8.29 26.63 -10.24
CA SER A 210 -9.65 26.52 -10.80
C SER A 210 -9.72 26.86 -12.30
N THR A 211 -8.67 27.46 -12.84
CA THR A 211 -8.50 27.74 -14.27
C THR A 211 -8.07 26.54 -15.08
N ILE A 212 -7.61 25.44 -14.43
CA ILE A 212 -7.24 24.23 -15.15
C ILE A 212 -8.50 23.60 -15.76
N PRO A 213 -8.55 23.42 -17.08
CA PRO A 213 -9.69 22.82 -17.74
C PRO A 213 -9.89 21.38 -17.23
N LYS A 214 -11.13 20.92 -17.30
CA LYS A 214 -11.44 19.50 -17.01
C LYS A 214 -10.54 18.62 -17.84
N ILE A 215 -9.88 17.65 -17.19
CA ILE A 215 -8.88 16.76 -17.80
C ILE A 215 -9.43 15.34 -17.83
N TYR A 216 -9.22 14.65 -18.94
CA TYR A 216 -9.39 13.22 -19.07
C TYR A 216 -8.05 12.58 -19.43
N PHE A 217 -7.56 11.66 -18.59
CA PHE A 217 -6.38 10.87 -18.88
C PHE A 217 -6.77 9.65 -19.71
N THR A 218 -6.34 9.66 -20.97
CA THR A 218 -6.60 8.55 -21.88
C THR A 218 -5.61 7.41 -21.73
N ARG A 219 -6.03 6.21 -22.12
CA ARG A 219 -5.18 5.04 -22.18
C ARG A 219 -4.73 4.70 -23.63
N THR A 220 -5.13 5.48 -24.61
CA THR A 220 -4.85 5.21 -26.04
C THR A 220 -3.35 5.07 -26.32
N GLY A 221 -2.50 5.82 -25.61
CA GLY A 221 -1.04 5.76 -25.74
C GLY A 221 -0.35 4.66 -24.94
N ILE A 222 -1.04 3.96 -24.06
CA ILE A 222 -0.45 2.96 -23.18
C ILE A 222 -0.26 1.64 -23.96
N ARG A 223 0.99 1.29 -24.21
CA ARG A 223 1.35 0.00 -24.81
C ARG A 223 1.27 -1.11 -23.74
N ASN A 224 0.07 -1.57 -23.45
CA ASN A 224 -0.15 -2.69 -22.56
C ASN A 224 -0.81 -3.86 -23.30
N TYR A 225 -0.63 -5.08 -22.78
CA TYR A 225 -1.26 -6.31 -23.27
C TYR A 225 -2.80 -6.26 -23.28
N ARG A 226 -3.38 -5.37 -22.47
CA ARG A 226 -4.83 -5.14 -22.46
C ARG A 226 -5.14 -3.88 -23.24
N ARG A 227 -5.46 -4.01 -24.51
CA ARG A 227 -6.07 -2.94 -25.31
C ARG A 227 -7.52 -2.83 -24.89
N GLU A 228 -7.88 -1.74 -24.25
CA GLU A 228 -9.29 -1.43 -24.01
C GLU A 228 -9.89 -0.98 -25.33
N CYS A 229 -10.94 -1.70 -25.80
CA CYS A 229 -11.64 -1.34 -27.02
C CYS A 229 -12.54 -0.13 -26.78
N GLY A 230 -12.47 0.85 -27.68
CA GLY A 230 -13.39 1.99 -27.69
C GLY A 230 -12.94 3.21 -26.90
N GLU A 231 -11.68 3.29 -26.46
CA GLU A 231 -11.12 4.45 -25.76
C GLU A 231 -11.23 5.73 -26.61
N ASP A 232 -11.06 5.64 -27.92
CA ASP A 232 -11.26 6.72 -28.88
C ASP A 232 -12.67 7.31 -28.83
N ARG A 233 -13.69 6.51 -28.61
CA ARG A 233 -15.09 6.95 -28.44
C ARG A 233 -15.26 7.70 -27.11
N VAL A 234 -14.63 7.20 -26.05
CA VAL A 234 -14.65 7.83 -24.74
C VAL A 234 -13.94 9.18 -24.79
N GLU A 235 -12.75 9.26 -25.38
CA GLU A 235 -12.03 10.51 -25.62
C GLU A 235 -12.90 11.54 -26.36
N ASN A 236 -13.52 11.11 -27.46
CA ASN A 236 -14.38 11.99 -28.25
C ASN A 236 -15.60 12.50 -27.46
N ALA A 237 -16.19 11.68 -26.60
CA ALA A 237 -17.27 12.08 -25.72
C ALA A 237 -16.80 13.13 -24.69
N PHE A 238 -15.62 12.96 -24.10
CA PHE A 238 -15.06 13.92 -23.16
C PHE A 238 -14.63 15.23 -23.85
N ARG A 239 -14.01 15.17 -25.04
CA ARG A 239 -13.72 16.38 -25.84
C ARG A 239 -14.95 17.22 -26.12
N LYS A 240 -16.07 16.58 -26.54
CA LYS A 240 -17.35 17.26 -26.76
C LYS A 240 -17.91 17.94 -25.51
N LYS A 241 -17.52 17.47 -24.32
CA LYS A 241 -17.90 18.06 -23.03
C LYS A 241 -16.87 19.06 -22.49
N GLY A 242 -15.91 19.48 -23.30
CA GLY A 242 -14.91 20.47 -22.93
C GLY A 242 -13.76 19.94 -22.07
N PHE A 243 -13.53 18.65 -22.03
CA PHE A 243 -12.35 18.07 -21.37
C PHE A 243 -11.13 18.16 -22.27
N ARG A 244 -9.99 18.46 -21.67
CA ARG A 244 -8.67 18.29 -22.30
C ARG A 244 -8.24 16.84 -22.14
N ILE A 245 -7.77 16.23 -23.22
CA ILE A 245 -7.31 14.83 -23.23
C ILE A 245 -5.79 14.79 -23.10
N TYR A 246 -5.29 13.97 -22.19
CA TYR A 246 -3.86 13.76 -21.94
C TYR A 246 -3.52 12.28 -21.99
#